data_6ea65202f038b6edab62701aede89b42
#
_entry.id   6ea65202f038b6edab62701aede89b42
#
_cell.length_a   1.000
_cell.length_b   1.000
_cell.length_c   1.000
_cell.angle_alpha   90.00
_cell.angle_beta   90.00
_cell.angle_gamma   90.00
#
_symmetry.space_group_name_H-M   'P 1'
#
loop_
_entity.id
_entity.type
_entity.pdbx_description
1 polymer ?
#
loop_
_entity_poly.entity_id
_entity_poly.type
_entity_poly.pdbx_seq_one_letter_code
_entity_poly.pdbx_strand_id
1 'polypeptide(L)'
;MRKAFLLLLPLLAACEVLEGTGYRVAEAQLLFPEATERWTYFYGEPREVRLGGRVLKLEKASGQSLWAVPGALWVDGNPLLREVGPALRPQAEAVRGVSGSLLEVRTQVPLRSSWLYDGAGWVRLTGSLKEGEKRTLVQPMDYTTPDLYAFTGAETQVLLREVLARRGGRQVVVFELSEPVLKPLSLDPPPDAYRAGTLLVQYGLNVELVTPPTPPYRILDRGANAAYQESEPRAFLANTPTRLAEVWNLVVANRLPRPPAPQVDFRTRSVAAFFWGLKPTGGYGIEVLGVTYLGDTARVVLNLISPRPGAIVTQALTSPYVLLELNRVKRVVFTDPAGRTLAEARE
;
A
#
# COMPACT_ATOMS: atom_id res chain seq x y z
N MET A 1 46.05 -69.06 3.25
CA MET A 1 46.00 -67.58 3.25
C MET A 1 45.63 -67.12 1.85
N ARG A 2 44.37 -66.82 1.60
CA ARG A 2 43.88 -66.23 0.34
C ARG A 2 43.52 -64.79 0.59
N LYS A 3 44.28 -63.87 -0.03
CA LYS A 3 43.98 -62.44 -0.02
C LYS A 3 42.92 -62.12 -1.05
N ALA A 4 41.76 -61.68 -0.59
CA ALA A 4 40.70 -61.17 -1.45
C ALA A 4 41.04 -59.73 -1.80
N PHE A 5 41.18 -59.41 -3.08
CA PHE A 5 41.34 -58.07 -3.63
C PHE A 5 39.93 -57.50 -3.89
N LEU A 6 39.53 -56.52 -3.09
CA LEU A 6 38.29 -55.79 -3.29
C LEU A 6 38.54 -54.67 -4.33
N LEU A 7 38.00 -54.82 -5.54
CA LEU A 7 37.99 -53.78 -6.56
C LEU A 7 36.89 -52.75 -6.19
N LEU A 8 37.32 -51.58 -5.74
CA LEU A 8 36.43 -50.41 -5.66
C LEU A 8 36.28 -49.84 -7.09
N LEU A 9 35.10 -49.99 -7.69
CA LEU A 9 34.70 -49.16 -8.84
C LEU A 9 34.31 -47.79 -8.35
N PRO A 10 34.86 -46.69 -8.93
CA PRO A 10 34.35 -45.38 -8.67
C PRO A 10 33.03 -45.22 -9.43
N LEU A 11 31.94 -44.98 -8.69
CA LEU A 11 30.71 -44.43 -9.24
C LEU A 11 31.02 -43.00 -9.69
N LEU A 12 31.25 -42.83 -10.97
CA LEU A 12 31.12 -41.52 -11.63
C LEU A 12 29.65 -41.18 -11.64
N ALA A 13 29.20 -40.41 -10.63
CA ALA A 13 27.98 -39.65 -10.70
C ALA A 13 28.18 -38.61 -11.81
N ALA A 14 27.66 -38.88 -12.99
CA ALA A 14 27.47 -37.89 -14.02
C ALA A 14 26.49 -36.85 -13.44
N CYS A 15 27.01 -35.73 -12.97
CA CYS A 15 26.24 -34.50 -12.89
C CYS A 15 25.85 -34.15 -14.33
N GLU A 16 24.66 -34.55 -14.78
CA GLU A 16 24.03 -33.89 -15.89
C GLU A 16 23.87 -32.40 -15.46
N VAL A 17 24.79 -31.57 -15.92
CA VAL A 17 24.59 -30.15 -15.97
C VAL A 17 23.42 -29.97 -16.90
N LEU A 18 22.24 -29.71 -16.36
CA LEU A 18 21.10 -29.24 -17.13
C LEU A 18 21.55 -27.92 -17.79
N GLU A 19 22.08 -28.05 -19.01
CA GLU A 19 22.36 -26.87 -19.84
C GLU A 19 21.02 -26.16 -20.04
N GLY A 20 20.92 -24.96 -19.50
CA GLY A 20 19.77 -24.10 -19.70
C GLY A 20 19.55 -23.84 -21.20
N THR A 21 18.32 -23.59 -21.60
CA THR A 21 17.98 -23.26 -22.99
C THR A 21 18.57 -21.91 -23.45
N GLY A 22 19.16 -21.15 -22.53
CA GLY A 22 19.89 -19.91 -22.81
C GLY A 22 19.02 -18.74 -23.22
N TYR A 23 17.71 -18.79 -22.94
CA TYR A 23 16.82 -17.64 -23.13
C TYR A 23 15.74 -17.54 -22.06
N ARG A 24 15.23 -16.34 -21.87
CA ARG A 24 14.21 -16.01 -20.87
C ARG A 24 13.12 -15.18 -21.54
N VAL A 25 11.92 -15.24 -20.97
CA VAL A 25 10.74 -14.51 -21.44
C VAL A 25 10.23 -13.55 -20.40
N ALA A 26 9.89 -12.33 -20.81
CA ALA A 26 9.08 -11.41 -20.04
C ALA A 26 7.82 -11.07 -20.85
N GLU A 27 6.66 -11.31 -20.25
CA GLU A 27 5.36 -11.09 -20.87
C GLU A 27 4.58 -10.01 -20.16
N ALA A 28 4.09 -9.02 -20.90
CA ALA A 28 3.13 -8.04 -20.43
C ALA A 28 1.76 -8.30 -21.06
N GLN A 29 0.75 -8.48 -20.22
CA GLN A 29 -0.63 -8.61 -20.60
C GLN A 29 -1.34 -7.27 -20.37
N LEU A 30 -1.62 -6.54 -21.43
CA LEU A 30 -2.24 -5.22 -21.38
C LEU A 30 -3.74 -5.33 -21.66
N LEU A 31 -4.55 -5.10 -20.64
CA LEU A 31 -6.00 -5.19 -20.74
C LEU A 31 -6.56 -3.78 -20.99
N PHE A 32 -6.72 -3.43 -22.25
CA PHE A 32 -7.38 -2.19 -22.67
C PHE A 32 -8.89 -2.35 -22.71
N PRO A 33 -9.67 -1.26 -22.67
CA PRO A 33 -11.14 -1.35 -22.74
C PRO A 33 -11.64 -2.05 -24.02
N GLU A 34 -10.91 -1.93 -25.14
CA GLU A 34 -11.28 -2.44 -26.45
C GLU A 34 -10.63 -3.77 -26.83
N ALA A 35 -9.49 -4.13 -26.21
CA ALA A 35 -8.72 -5.32 -26.58
C ALA A 35 -7.81 -5.78 -25.43
N THR A 36 -7.44 -7.03 -25.47
CA THR A 36 -6.33 -7.57 -24.67
C THR A 36 -5.13 -7.74 -25.58
N GLU A 37 -4.00 -7.21 -25.17
CA GLU A 37 -2.75 -7.36 -25.87
C GLU A 37 -1.75 -8.14 -25.03
N ARG A 38 -1.04 -9.06 -25.68
CA ARG A 38 0.11 -9.76 -25.10
C ARG A 38 1.35 -9.23 -25.78
N TRP A 39 2.28 -8.73 -24.99
CA TRP A 39 3.59 -8.24 -25.42
C TRP A 39 4.66 -9.13 -24.83
N THR A 40 5.37 -9.87 -25.68
CA THR A 40 6.36 -10.85 -25.23
C THR A 40 7.75 -10.42 -25.66
N TYR A 41 8.63 -10.21 -24.69
CA TYR A 41 10.04 -9.92 -24.85
C TYR A 41 10.88 -11.16 -24.58
N PHE A 42 11.87 -11.37 -25.41
CA PHE A 42 12.82 -12.48 -25.30
C PHE A 42 14.19 -11.92 -24.96
N TYR A 43 14.91 -12.58 -24.04
CA TYR A 43 16.24 -12.18 -23.60
C TYR A 43 17.18 -13.37 -23.66
N GLY A 44 18.45 -13.17 -24.00
CA GLY A 44 19.46 -14.20 -24.07
C GLY A 44 20.18 -14.20 -25.43
N GLU A 45 20.57 -15.38 -25.92
CA GLU A 45 21.27 -15.52 -27.18
C GLU A 45 20.29 -15.72 -28.36
N PRO A 46 20.63 -15.17 -29.57
CA PRO A 46 19.86 -15.39 -30.80
C PRO A 46 19.64 -16.88 -31.09
N ARG A 47 18.40 -17.22 -31.48
CA ARG A 47 17.99 -18.61 -31.78
C ARG A 47 16.64 -18.67 -32.47
N GLU A 48 16.26 -19.88 -32.84
CA GLU A 48 14.88 -20.17 -33.26
C GLU A 48 14.13 -20.85 -32.09
N VAL A 49 12.87 -20.44 -31.90
CA VAL A 49 11.93 -21.07 -30.98
C VAL A 49 10.62 -21.32 -31.69
N ARG A 50 9.86 -22.35 -31.25
CA ARG A 50 8.57 -22.65 -31.82
C ARG A 50 7.45 -22.21 -30.90
N LEU A 51 6.45 -21.57 -31.46
CA LEU A 51 5.19 -21.24 -30.82
C LEU A 51 4.06 -21.95 -31.58
N GLY A 52 3.55 -23.04 -31.06
CA GLY A 52 2.65 -23.92 -31.80
C GLY A 52 3.34 -24.44 -33.07
N GLY A 53 2.73 -24.23 -34.23
CA GLY A 53 3.29 -24.64 -35.52
C GLY A 53 4.22 -23.59 -36.17
N ARG A 54 4.41 -22.41 -35.57
CA ARG A 54 5.20 -21.30 -36.11
C ARG A 54 6.61 -21.30 -35.54
N VAL A 55 7.62 -21.12 -36.40
CA VAL A 55 9.00 -20.84 -35.97
C VAL A 55 9.16 -19.34 -35.80
N LEU A 56 9.67 -18.90 -34.68
CA LEU A 56 10.02 -17.53 -34.36
C LEU A 56 11.55 -17.41 -34.38
N LYS A 57 12.07 -16.43 -35.10
CA LYS A 57 13.50 -16.15 -35.18
C LYS A 57 13.84 -15.03 -34.19
N LEU A 58 14.62 -15.37 -33.15
CA LEU A 58 15.10 -14.44 -32.14
C LEU A 58 16.47 -13.91 -32.58
N GLU A 59 16.58 -12.60 -32.78
CA GLU A 59 17.76 -11.95 -33.34
C GLU A 59 18.22 -10.78 -32.45
N LYS A 60 19.48 -10.37 -32.55
CA LYS A 60 19.93 -9.13 -31.93
C LYS A 60 19.17 -7.95 -32.51
N ALA A 61 18.91 -6.95 -31.67
CA ALA A 61 18.23 -5.72 -32.08
C ALA A 61 18.92 -5.10 -33.31
N SER A 62 18.17 -4.82 -34.36
CA SER A 62 18.69 -4.35 -35.65
C SER A 62 18.20 -2.95 -36.05
N GLY A 63 17.49 -2.24 -35.14
CA GLY A 63 16.91 -0.94 -35.46
C GLY A 63 16.52 -0.14 -34.22
N GLN A 64 15.76 0.93 -34.44
CA GLN A 64 15.15 1.74 -33.40
C GLN A 64 13.65 1.52 -33.39
N SER A 65 13.09 1.34 -32.24
CA SER A 65 11.63 1.23 -32.04
C SER A 65 11.24 1.79 -30.69
N LEU A 66 10.09 2.42 -30.64
CA LEU A 66 9.50 2.89 -29.38
C LEU A 66 9.12 1.73 -28.44
N TRP A 67 8.94 0.53 -28.97
CA TRP A 67 8.60 -0.67 -28.19
C TRP A 67 9.82 -1.53 -27.84
N ALA A 68 11.03 -1.14 -28.30
CA ALA A 68 12.24 -1.86 -27.95
C ALA A 68 12.61 -1.65 -26.48
N VAL A 69 12.98 -2.74 -25.82
CA VAL A 69 13.54 -2.74 -24.48
C VAL A 69 15.02 -3.10 -24.58
N PRO A 70 15.92 -2.37 -23.89
CA PRO A 70 17.34 -2.67 -23.92
C PRO A 70 17.64 -4.11 -23.51
N GLY A 71 18.45 -4.81 -24.29
CA GLY A 71 18.83 -6.20 -24.06
C GLY A 71 17.82 -7.25 -24.52
N ALA A 72 16.63 -6.83 -24.96
CA ALA A 72 15.67 -7.77 -25.58
C ALA A 72 16.08 -8.12 -27.01
N LEU A 73 15.86 -9.38 -27.36
CA LEU A 73 16.00 -9.88 -28.74
C LEU A 73 14.78 -9.44 -29.58
N TRP A 74 15.02 -9.23 -30.84
CA TRP A 74 13.95 -8.99 -31.80
C TRP A 74 13.38 -10.32 -32.32
N VAL A 75 12.10 -10.33 -32.60
CA VAL A 75 11.34 -11.51 -33.05
C VAL A 75 10.91 -11.27 -34.50
N ASP A 76 11.44 -12.05 -35.44
CA ASP A 76 11.12 -11.91 -36.89
C ASP A 76 11.27 -10.45 -37.35
N GLY A 77 12.35 -9.77 -36.90
CA GLY A 77 12.61 -8.36 -37.25
C GLY A 77 11.79 -7.32 -36.46
N ASN A 78 10.99 -7.72 -35.44
CA ASN A 78 10.18 -6.83 -34.61
C ASN A 78 10.73 -6.78 -33.16
N PRO A 79 10.59 -5.65 -32.44
CA PRO A 79 11.15 -5.47 -31.11
C PRO A 79 10.50 -6.37 -30.02
N LEU A 80 9.36 -6.97 -30.33
CA LEU A 80 8.63 -7.89 -29.46
C LEU A 80 7.66 -8.74 -30.28
N LEU A 81 7.21 -9.86 -29.73
CA LEU A 81 6.05 -10.58 -30.23
C LEU A 81 4.78 -9.94 -29.64
N ARG A 82 3.89 -9.45 -30.52
CA ARG A 82 2.62 -8.85 -30.10
C ARG A 82 1.45 -9.68 -30.60
N GLU A 83 0.56 -10.04 -29.70
CA GLU A 83 -0.71 -10.70 -30.02
C GLU A 83 -1.86 -9.84 -29.50
N VAL A 84 -2.95 -9.79 -30.25
CA VAL A 84 -4.16 -9.02 -29.91
C VAL A 84 -5.34 -9.97 -29.86
N GLY A 85 -6.06 -9.95 -28.75
CA GLY A 85 -7.23 -10.76 -28.50
C GLY A 85 -8.45 -9.94 -28.05
N PRO A 86 -9.56 -10.61 -27.77
CA PRO A 86 -10.76 -9.95 -27.26
C PRO A 86 -10.51 -9.28 -25.92
N ALA A 87 -11.27 -8.21 -25.65
CA ALA A 87 -11.18 -7.47 -24.40
C ALA A 87 -11.55 -8.38 -23.20
N LEU A 88 -10.63 -8.52 -22.27
CA LEU A 88 -10.86 -9.10 -20.93
C LEU A 88 -11.06 -7.94 -19.95
N ARG A 89 -12.08 -8.06 -19.11
CA ARG A 89 -12.46 -7.00 -18.16
C ARG A 89 -12.46 -7.52 -16.73
N PRO A 90 -11.30 -7.72 -16.10
CA PRO A 90 -11.24 -7.94 -14.66
C PRO A 90 -11.91 -6.76 -13.95
N GLN A 91 -12.61 -7.05 -12.86
CA GLN A 91 -13.35 -6.01 -12.15
C GLN A 91 -12.43 -5.28 -11.18
N ALA A 92 -11.75 -4.25 -11.67
CA ALA A 92 -11.08 -3.24 -10.87
C ALA A 92 -11.33 -1.88 -11.51
N GLU A 93 -11.60 -0.88 -10.68
CA GLU A 93 -11.89 0.48 -11.14
C GLU A 93 -11.42 1.52 -10.13
N ALA A 94 -11.16 2.71 -10.61
CA ALA A 94 -11.00 3.90 -9.80
C ALA A 94 -12.11 4.90 -10.13
N VAL A 95 -12.69 5.48 -9.09
CA VAL A 95 -13.74 6.49 -9.21
C VAL A 95 -13.35 7.76 -8.47
N ARG A 96 -13.83 8.90 -8.95
CA ARG A 96 -13.66 10.21 -8.32
C ARG A 96 -14.89 10.55 -7.52
N GLY A 97 -14.71 10.99 -6.27
CA GLY A 97 -15.81 11.52 -5.47
C GLY A 97 -16.38 12.82 -6.05
N VAL A 98 -17.66 13.07 -5.87
CA VAL A 98 -18.38 14.28 -6.33
C VAL A 98 -17.69 15.57 -5.83
N SER A 99 -17.08 15.53 -4.63
CA SER A 99 -16.31 16.66 -4.07
C SER A 99 -15.01 16.96 -4.84
N GLY A 100 -14.59 16.07 -5.74
CA GLY A 100 -13.34 16.18 -6.48
C GLY A 100 -12.07 15.86 -5.68
N SER A 101 -12.12 15.90 -4.35
CA SER A 101 -10.97 15.67 -3.46
C SER A 101 -10.78 14.21 -3.05
N LEU A 102 -11.74 13.34 -3.34
CA LEU A 102 -11.69 11.92 -3.00
C LEU A 102 -11.48 11.07 -4.26
N LEU A 103 -10.69 10.03 -4.09
CA LEU A 103 -10.54 8.93 -5.05
C LEU A 103 -10.82 7.62 -4.32
N GLU A 104 -11.53 6.71 -4.95
CA GLU A 104 -11.72 5.35 -4.41
C GLU A 104 -11.30 4.32 -5.46
N VAL A 105 -10.45 3.39 -5.06
CA VAL A 105 -10.08 2.20 -5.84
C VAL A 105 -10.89 1.03 -5.30
N ARG A 106 -11.58 0.30 -6.18
CA ARG A 106 -12.35 -0.91 -5.89
C ARG A 106 -11.81 -2.05 -6.73
N THR A 107 -11.78 -3.25 -6.17
CA THR A 107 -11.34 -4.42 -6.93
C THR A 107 -12.08 -5.68 -6.51
N GLN A 108 -12.38 -6.53 -7.50
CA GLN A 108 -12.86 -7.91 -7.32
C GLN A 108 -11.77 -8.94 -7.66
N VAL A 109 -10.56 -8.47 -7.95
CA VAL A 109 -9.39 -9.31 -8.20
C VAL A 109 -8.21 -8.78 -7.39
N PRO A 110 -7.28 -9.63 -6.94
CA PRO A 110 -6.14 -9.15 -6.16
C PRO A 110 -5.24 -8.21 -6.98
N LEU A 111 -4.87 -7.07 -6.40
CA LEU A 111 -3.96 -6.09 -7.00
C LEU A 111 -2.62 -6.07 -6.26
N ARG A 112 -1.52 -5.84 -6.97
CA ARG A 112 -0.20 -5.49 -6.42
C ARG A 112 -0.08 -4.00 -6.19
N SER A 113 -0.54 -3.22 -7.16
CA SER A 113 -0.47 -1.76 -7.11
C SER A 113 -1.52 -1.12 -8.02
N SER A 114 -1.80 0.16 -7.80
CA SER A 114 -2.55 0.96 -8.76
C SER A 114 -1.98 2.38 -8.84
N TRP A 115 -2.03 2.95 -10.06
CA TRP A 115 -1.38 4.19 -10.40
C TRP A 115 -2.31 5.07 -11.23
N LEU A 116 -2.33 6.36 -10.94
CA LEU A 116 -3.07 7.36 -11.69
C LEU A 116 -2.10 8.31 -12.40
N TYR A 117 -2.30 8.50 -13.70
CA TYR A 117 -1.74 9.64 -14.42
C TYR A 117 -2.82 10.71 -14.58
N ASP A 118 -2.64 11.86 -13.95
CA ASP A 118 -3.65 12.92 -13.88
C ASP A 118 -3.50 13.98 -15.00
N GLY A 119 -2.47 13.86 -15.81
CA GLY A 119 -2.11 14.81 -16.89
C GLY A 119 -0.78 15.51 -16.65
N ALA A 120 -0.36 15.65 -15.39
CA ALA A 120 0.91 16.26 -14.99
C ALA A 120 1.95 15.20 -14.60
N GLY A 121 1.53 14.13 -13.93
CA GLY A 121 2.44 13.09 -13.46
C GLY A 121 1.72 11.83 -13.00
N TRP A 122 2.51 10.87 -12.55
CA TRP A 122 2.00 9.64 -11.96
C TRP A 122 1.88 9.76 -10.45
N VAL A 123 0.78 9.25 -9.91
CA VAL A 123 0.48 9.19 -8.49
C VAL A 123 0.19 7.74 -8.12
N ARG A 124 0.78 7.24 -7.05
CA ARG A 124 0.44 5.91 -6.53
C ARG A 124 -0.88 5.99 -5.78
N LEU A 125 -1.89 5.25 -6.24
CA LEU A 125 -3.18 5.18 -5.57
C LEU A 125 -3.15 4.16 -4.43
N THR A 126 -2.71 2.93 -4.72
CA THR A 126 -2.65 1.87 -3.69
C THR A 126 -1.39 1.01 -3.85
N GLY A 127 -1.00 0.35 -2.76
CA GLY A 127 -0.21 -0.88 -2.81
C GLY A 127 -1.14 -2.08 -3.07
N SER A 128 -0.80 -3.24 -2.47
CA SER A 128 -1.61 -4.44 -2.61
C SER A 128 -3.01 -4.28 -2.01
N LEU A 129 -4.01 -4.76 -2.76
CA LEU A 129 -5.39 -4.93 -2.31
C LEU A 129 -5.81 -6.38 -2.57
N LYS A 130 -6.57 -6.94 -1.64
CA LYS A 130 -7.19 -8.26 -1.80
C LYS A 130 -8.46 -8.16 -2.62
N GLU A 131 -8.94 -9.29 -3.09
CA GLU A 131 -10.25 -9.42 -3.73
C GLU A 131 -11.36 -8.83 -2.82
N GLY A 132 -12.25 -8.05 -3.39
CA GLY A 132 -13.36 -7.38 -2.70
C GLY A 132 -12.97 -6.16 -1.86
N GLU A 133 -11.67 -5.83 -1.76
CA GLU A 133 -11.22 -4.65 -1.02
C GLU A 133 -11.46 -3.35 -1.81
N LYS A 134 -11.63 -2.27 -1.04
CA LYS A 134 -11.64 -0.91 -1.55
C LYS A 134 -10.75 0.00 -0.71
N ARG A 135 -10.21 1.04 -1.35
CA ARG A 135 -9.37 2.04 -0.68
C ARG A 135 -9.81 3.44 -1.11
N THR A 136 -10.21 4.24 -0.14
CA THR A 136 -10.48 5.67 -0.36
C THR A 136 -9.27 6.51 0.00
N LEU A 137 -8.95 7.47 -0.84
CA LEU A 137 -7.79 8.35 -0.77
C LEU A 137 -8.23 9.80 -0.81
N VAL A 138 -7.50 10.67 -0.14
CA VAL A 138 -7.74 12.13 -0.13
C VAL A 138 -6.62 12.80 -0.90
N GLN A 139 -6.96 13.69 -1.84
CA GLN A 139 -5.98 14.52 -2.55
C GLN A 139 -5.59 15.76 -1.70
N PRO A 140 -4.39 16.34 -1.86
CA PRO A 140 -3.37 16.02 -2.86
C PRO A 140 -2.54 14.78 -2.50
N MET A 141 -1.92 14.19 -3.53
CA MET A 141 -0.97 13.07 -3.40
C MET A 141 0.31 13.42 -4.16
N ASP A 142 1.44 12.91 -3.70
CA ASP A 142 2.74 13.20 -4.31
C ASP A 142 2.96 12.48 -5.63
N TYR A 143 3.56 13.17 -6.60
CA TYR A 143 4.00 12.55 -7.84
C TYR A 143 5.21 11.65 -7.60
N THR A 144 5.18 10.48 -8.23
CA THR A 144 6.27 9.51 -8.16
C THR A 144 6.34 8.68 -9.44
N THR A 145 7.51 8.15 -9.76
CA THR A 145 7.67 7.26 -10.91
C THR A 145 7.04 5.90 -10.59
N PRO A 146 6.16 5.37 -11.46
CA PRO A 146 5.61 4.03 -11.26
C PRO A 146 6.69 2.97 -11.22
N ASP A 147 6.60 2.12 -10.22
CA ASP A 147 7.39 0.91 -10.05
C ASP A 147 6.42 -0.28 -10.13
N LEU A 148 6.43 -0.95 -11.29
CA LEU A 148 5.59 -2.11 -11.55
C LEU A 148 6.38 -3.37 -11.17
N TYR A 149 5.84 -4.13 -10.26
CA TYR A 149 6.53 -5.27 -9.65
C TYR A 149 6.92 -6.37 -10.66
N ALA A 150 6.04 -6.62 -11.65
CA ALA A 150 6.25 -7.66 -12.64
C ALA A 150 7.23 -7.27 -13.77
N PHE A 151 7.73 -6.02 -13.81
CA PHE A 151 8.48 -5.49 -14.94
C PHE A 151 9.76 -4.80 -14.49
N THR A 152 10.78 -4.78 -15.37
CA THR A 152 11.95 -3.93 -15.17
C THR A 152 11.61 -2.46 -15.40
N GLY A 153 12.46 -1.55 -14.94
CA GLY A 153 12.24 -0.11 -15.17
C GLY A 153 12.14 0.24 -16.65
N ALA A 154 12.94 -0.40 -17.52
CA ALA A 154 12.88 -0.17 -18.96
C ALA A 154 11.57 -0.71 -19.59
N GLU A 155 11.14 -1.90 -19.20
CA GLU A 155 9.85 -2.45 -19.63
C GLU A 155 8.69 -1.55 -19.14
N THR A 156 8.70 -1.15 -17.87
CA THR A 156 7.71 -0.24 -17.28
C THR A 156 7.59 1.05 -18.11
N GLN A 157 8.70 1.67 -18.47
CA GLN A 157 8.69 2.90 -19.27
C GLN A 157 8.05 2.69 -20.66
N VAL A 158 8.37 1.59 -21.33
CA VAL A 158 7.80 1.27 -22.64
C VAL A 158 6.29 1.02 -22.53
N LEU A 159 5.86 0.22 -21.56
CA LEU A 159 4.46 -0.12 -21.33
C LEU A 159 3.62 1.13 -20.99
N LEU A 160 4.08 1.94 -20.04
CA LEU A 160 3.35 3.14 -19.61
C LEU A 160 3.33 4.21 -20.73
N ARG A 161 4.38 4.33 -21.54
CA ARG A 161 4.36 5.21 -22.71
C ARG A 161 3.27 4.81 -23.70
N GLU A 162 3.11 3.52 -24.00
CA GLU A 162 2.05 3.03 -24.88
C GLU A 162 0.65 3.30 -24.28
N VAL A 163 0.47 3.04 -22.99
CA VAL A 163 -0.76 3.35 -22.27
C VAL A 163 -1.10 4.84 -22.39
N LEU A 164 -0.11 5.73 -22.21
CA LEU A 164 -0.31 7.17 -22.31
C LEU A 164 -0.56 7.63 -23.77
N ALA A 165 0.04 6.99 -24.77
CA ALA A 165 -0.19 7.32 -26.18
C ALA A 165 -1.67 7.16 -26.58
N ARG A 166 -2.38 6.20 -25.97
CA ARG A 166 -3.80 5.91 -26.26
C ARG A 166 -4.80 6.72 -25.43
N ARG A 167 -4.36 7.52 -24.49
CA ARG A 167 -5.25 8.20 -23.53
C ARG A 167 -6.20 9.23 -24.14
N GLY A 168 -5.84 9.85 -25.28
CA GLY A 168 -6.65 10.89 -25.90
C GLY A 168 -6.95 12.08 -24.99
N GLY A 169 -5.97 12.54 -24.19
CA GLY A 169 -6.15 13.63 -23.22
C GLY A 169 -6.80 13.26 -21.90
N ARG A 170 -7.33 12.04 -21.76
CA ARG A 170 -7.98 11.56 -20.51
C ARG A 170 -6.96 11.25 -19.42
N GLN A 171 -7.40 11.26 -18.17
CA GLN A 171 -6.68 10.65 -17.05
C GLN A 171 -6.58 9.14 -17.28
N VAL A 172 -5.56 8.51 -16.73
CA VAL A 172 -5.33 7.08 -16.91
C VAL A 172 -5.10 6.43 -15.56
N VAL A 173 -5.79 5.33 -15.31
CA VAL A 173 -5.48 4.46 -14.17
C VAL A 173 -4.93 3.14 -14.70
N VAL A 174 -3.84 2.70 -14.09
CA VAL A 174 -3.22 1.40 -14.35
C VAL A 174 -3.29 0.59 -13.06
N PHE A 175 -3.90 -0.59 -13.15
CA PHE A 175 -3.94 -1.57 -12.07
C PHE A 175 -3.00 -2.72 -12.42
N GLU A 176 -2.01 -2.98 -11.59
CA GLU A 176 -1.15 -4.15 -11.69
C GLU A 176 -1.81 -5.29 -10.92
N LEU A 177 -2.25 -6.33 -11.62
CA LEU A 177 -2.87 -7.50 -11.02
C LEU A 177 -1.83 -8.37 -10.32
N SER A 178 -2.22 -9.07 -9.25
CA SER A 178 -1.33 -9.97 -8.53
C SER A 178 -0.93 -11.20 -9.34
N GLU A 179 -1.82 -11.65 -10.22
CA GLU A 179 -1.61 -12.84 -11.05
C GLU A 179 -1.85 -12.54 -12.53
N PRO A 180 -1.11 -13.17 -13.45
CA PRO A 180 -1.38 -13.10 -14.88
C PRO A 180 -2.74 -13.70 -15.22
N VAL A 181 -3.49 -13.04 -16.12
CA VAL A 181 -4.82 -13.54 -16.58
C VAL A 181 -4.74 -14.48 -17.78
N LEU A 182 -3.68 -14.36 -18.60
CA LEU A 182 -3.45 -15.26 -19.73
C LEU A 182 -2.45 -16.35 -19.34
N LYS A 183 -2.66 -17.55 -19.83
CA LYS A 183 -1.70 -18.67 -19.67
C LYS A 183 -0.39 -18.33 -20.37
N PRO A 184 0.77 -18.77 -19.84
CA PRO A 184 2.05 -18.63 -20.52
C PRO A 184 2.01 -19.24 -21.93
N LEU A 185 2.83 -18.66 -22.83
CA LEU A 185 3.02 -19.21 -24.17
C LEU A 185 3.70 -20.59 -24.09
N SER A 186 3.20 -21.54 -24.88
CA SER A 186 3.85 -22.86 -25.02
C SER A 186 4.96 -22.74 -26.06
N LEU A 187 6.18 -22.56 -25.61
CA LEU A 187 7.38 -22.39 -26.44
C LEU A 187 8.22 -23.68 -26.41
N ASP A 188 8.83 -24.00 -27.57
CA ASP A 188 9.74 -25.12 -27.73
C ASP A 188 11.05 -24.67 -28.40
N PRO A 189 12.22 -24.86 -27.74
CA PRO A 189 12.38 -25.36 -26.37
C PRO A 189 11.77 -24.40 -25.33
N PRO A 190 11.41 -24.88 -24.13
CA PRO A 190 10.89 -24.01 -23.08
C PRO A 190 11.97 -23.02 -22.61
N PRO A 191 11.61 -21.78 -22.20
CA PRO A 191 12.56 -20.81 -21.68
C PRO A 191 13.09 -21.22 -20.30
N ASP A 192 14.30 -20.77 -19.95
CA ASP A 192 14.91 -20.96 -18.62
C ASP A 192 14.12 -20.26 -17.52
N ALA A 193 13.49 -19.14 -17.85
CA ALA A 193 12.60 -18.40 -16.97
C ALA A 193 11.49 -17.71 -17.76
N TYR A 194 10.28 -17.74 -17.21
CA TYR A 194 9.10 -17.08 -17.75
C TYR A 194 8.50 -16.17 -16.70
N ARG A 195 8.51 -14.87 -16.94
CA ARG A 195 7.91 -13.87 -16.07
C ARG A 195 6.74 -13.22 -16.83
N ALA A 196 5.58 -13.16 -16.20
CA ALA A 196 4.40 -12.51 -16.74
C ALA A 196 3.79 -11.55 -15.73
N GLY A 197 3.22 -10.46 -16.23
CA GLY A 197 2.45 -9.51 -15.44
C GLY A 197 1.26 -8.98 -16.23
N THR A 198 0.19 -8.62 -15.51
CA THR A 198 -1.02 -8.06 -16.12
C THR A 198 -1.26 -6.64 -15.66
N LEU A 199 -1.48 -5.73 -16.61
CA LEU A 199 -1.89 -4.36 -16.39
C LEU A 199 -3.30 -4.15 -16.95
N LEU A 200 -4.26 -3.85 -16.08
CA LEU A 200 -5.58 -3.38 -16.49
C LEU A 200 -5.54 -1.86 -16.63
N VAL A 201 -6.01 -1.35 -17.75
CA VAL A 201 -5.97 0.07 -18.09
C VAL A 201 -7.39 0.65 -18.11
N GLN A 202 -7.60 1.71 -17.33
CA GLN A 202 -8.82 2.50 -17.32
C GLN A 202 -8.54 3.91 -17.86
N TYR A 203 -9.29 4.36 -18.85
CA TYR A 203 -9.23 5.70 -19.37
C TYR A 203 -10.40 6.56 -18.87
N GLY A 204 -10.06 7.62 -18.14
CA GLY A 204 -11.02 8.47 -17.43
C GLY A 204 -11.43 7.92 -16.08
N LEU A 205 -11.97 8.79 -15.24
CA LEU A 205 -12.52 8.47 -13.93
C LEU A 205 -14.02 8.77 -13.94
N ASN A 206 -14.84 7.80 -13.57
CA ASN A 206 -16.25 8.04 -13.29
C ASN A 206 -16.37 8.89 -12.02
N VAL A 207 -17.40 9.75 -11.96
CA VAL A 207 -17.69 10.56 -10.78
C VAL A 207 -18.86 9.92 -10.03
N GLU A 208 -18.63 9.59 -8.76
CA GLU A 208 -19.59 8.90 -7.92
C GLU A 208 -19.63 9.50 -6.51
N LEU A 209 -20.64 9.13 -5.73
CA LEU A 209 -20.69 9.45 -4.30
C LEU A 209 -19.70 8.54 -3.55
N VAL A 210 -18.54 9.11 -3.18
CA VAL A 210 -17.53 8.42 -2.39
C VAL A 210 -17.60 8.90 -0.95
N THR A 211 -17.72 7.97 -0.02
CA THR A 211 -17.71 8.27 1.42
C THR A 211 -16.26 8.52 1.87
N PRO A 212 -15.97 9.63 2.55
CA PRO A 212 -14.66 9.88 3.11
C PRO A 212 -14.20 8.70 4.01
N PRO A 213 -12.93 8.37 4.03
CA PRO A 213 -12.43 7.36 4.96
C PRO A 213 -12.70 7.84 6.38
N THR A 214 -13.19 6.95 7.22
CA THR A 214 -13.32 7.25 8.66
C THR A 214 -11.92 7.54 9.21
N PRO A 215 -11.68 8.72 9.80
CA PRO A 215 -10.37 9.03 10.32
C PRO A 215 -9.95 7.96 11.35
N PRO A 216 -8.67 7.58 11.37
CA PRO A 216 -8.17 6.54 12.28
C PRO A 216 -8.38 6.94 13.75
N TYR A 217 -8.48 8.22 14.03
CA TYR A 217 -8.81 8.76 15.36
C TYR A 217 -9.48 10.14 15.22
N ARG A 218 -10.17 10.54 16.27
CA ARG A 218 -10.74 11.88 16.44
C ARG A 218 -10.44 12.38 17.87
N ILE A 219 -10.00 13.61 18.01
CA ILE A 219 -9.88 14.25 19.32
C ILE A 219 -11.29 14.62 19.77
N LEU A 220 -11.74 14.03 20.86
CA LEU A 220 -13.04 14.30 21.48
C LEU A 220 -12.98 15.53 22.38
N ASP A 221 -11.90 15.63 23.15
CA ASP A 221 -11.64 16.76 24.05
C ASP A 221 -10.14 16.84 24.41
N ARG A 222 -9.66 18.01 24.72
CA ARG A 222 -8.31 18.26 25.24
C ARG A 222 -8.27 19.55 26.04
N GLY A 223 -7.35 19.64 26.98
CA GLY A 223 -7.19 20.84 27.78
C GLY A 223 -6.14 20.67 28.88
N ALA A 224 -6.08 21.65 29.77
CA ALA A 224 -5.11 21.68 30.83
C ALA A 224 -5.75 21.62 32.26
N ASN A 225 -7.06 21.49 32.37
CA ASN A 225 -7.78 21.62 33.64
C ASN A 225 -8.70 20.42 33.93
N ALA A 226 -8.17 19.19 33.75
CA ALA A 226 -8.88 17.99 34.18
C ALA A 226 -9.01 17.93 35.69
N ALA A 227 -9.98 17.16 36.17
CA ALA A 227 -10.14 16.86 37.59
C ALA A 227 -9.22 15.72 38.09
N TYR A 228 -8.31 15.24 37.20
CA TYR A 228 -7.28 14.26 37.57
C TYR A 228 -6.20 14.91 38.43
N GLN A 229 -5.99 14.41 39.68
CA GLN A 229 -5.17 15.05 40.68
C GLN A 229 -3.84 14.32 40.99
N GLU A 230 -3.61 13.17 40.33
CA GLU A 230 -2.35 12.44 40.52
C GLU A 230 -1.19 13.15 39.79
N SER A 231 0.03 13.00 40.29
CA SER A 231 1.24 13.60 39.68
C SER A 231 1.73 12.79 38.46
N GLU A 232 1.50 11.48 38.48
CA GLU A 232 1.99 10.58 37.44
C GLU A 232 1.08 10.52 36.21
N PRO A 233 1.66 10.36 35.00
CA PRO A 233 0.89 10.15 33.81
C PRO A 233 0.04 8.88 33.90
N ARG A 234 -1.19 8.96 33.39
CA ARG A 234 -2.10 7.80 33.36
C ARG A 234 -2.91 7.73 32.08
N ALA A 235 -3.08 6.50 31.61
CA ALA A 235 -3.94 6.18 30.47
C ALA A 235 -5.20 5.46 30.93
N PHE A 236 -6.28 5.68 30.17
CA PHE A 236 -7.55 4.96 30.32
C PHE A 236 -8.02 4.50 28.94
N LEU A 237 -8.67 3.35 28.91
CA LEU A 237 -9.38 2.82 27.74
C LEU A 237 -10.83 2.55 28.15
N ALA A 238 -11.75 3.11 27.38
CA ALA A 238 -13.17 2.88 27.54
C ALA A 238 -13.74 2.23 26.29
N ASN A 239 -14.32 1.06 26.47
CA ASN A 239 -14.99 0.25 25.46
C ASN A 239 -16.49 0.08 25.74
N THR A 240 -16.99 0.79 26.74
CA THR A 240 -18.39 0.80 27.17
C THR A 240 -18.82 2.22 27.57
N PRO A 241 -20.12 2.54 27.47
CA PRO A 241 -20.64 3.83 27.94
C PRO A 241 -20.37 4.09 29.42
N THR A 242 -20.46 3.07 30.27
CA THR A 242 -20.19 3.18 31.71
C THR A 242 -18.75 3.60 31.96
N ARG A 243 -17.80 2.93 31.31
CA ARG A 243 -16.37 3.26 31.44
C ARG A 243 -16.06 4.64 30.89
N LEU A 244 -16.69 5.06 29.79
CA LEU A 244 -16.57 6.41 29.28
C LEU A 244 -17.07 7.45 30.28
N ALA A 245 -18.18 7.21 30.95
CA ALA A 245 -18.74 8.15 31.93
C ALA A 245 -17.75 8.36 33.12
N GLU A 246 -17.09 7.30 33.58
CA GLU A 246 -16.05 7.40 34.63
C GLU A 246 -14.89 8.26 34.19
N VAL A 247 -14.33 8.00 32.96
CA VAL A 247 -13.22 8.76 32.41
C VAL A 247 -13.63 10.20 32.13
N TRP A 248 -14.84 10.42 31.64
CA TRP A 248 -15.40 11.75 31.37
C TRP A 248 -15.52 12.59 32.63
N ASN A 249 -15.90 12.00 33.75
CA ASN A 249 -15.92 12.71 35.01
C ASN A 249 -14.52 13.24 35.43
N LEU A 250 -13.45 12.53 35.15
CA LEU A 250 -12.10 13.03 35.37
C LEU A 250 -11.75 14.22 34.48
N VAL A 251 -12.39 14.32 33.32
CA VAL A 251 -12.21 15.46 32.40
C VAL A 251 -12.98 16.70 32.82
N VAL A 252 -14.25 16.53 33.24
CA VAL A 252 -15.20 17.65 33.34
C VAL A 252 -15.67 18.01 34.73
N ALA A 253 -15.23 17.27 35.78
CA ALA A 253 -15.74 17.52 37.15
C ALA A 253 -15.52 18.97 37.64
N ASN A 254 -14.49 19.67 37.11
CA ASN A 254 -14.18 21.05 37.42
C ASN A 254 -14.88 22.07 36.49
N ARG A 255 -15.74 21.63 35.58
CA ARG A 255 -16.43 22.51 34.60
C ARG A 255 -17.86 22.82 35.06
N LEU A 256 -18.28 24.07 34.88
CA LEU A 256 -19.64 24.53 35.15
C LEU A 256 -20.17 25.35 33.96
N PRO A 257 -21.29 24.99 33.30
CA PRO A 257 -22.01 23.72 33.52
C PRO A 257 -21.18 22.51 33.03
N ARG A 258 -21.44 21.32 33.58
CA ARG A 258 -20.79 20.08 33.11
C ARG A 258 -21.33 19.68 31.74
N PRO A 259 -20.50 19.56 30.72
CA PRO A 259 -20.95 19.07 29.41
C PRO A 259 -21.28 17.57 29.48
N PRO A 260 -22.24 17.09 28.67
CA PRO A 260 -22.55 15.66 28.59
C PRO A 260 -21.37 14.89 27.99
N ALA A 261 -21.27 13.60 28.30
CA ALA A 261 -20.27 12.73 27.69
C ALA A 261 -20.50 12.62 26.17
N PRO A 262 -19.44 12.56 25.38
CA PRO A 262 -19.55 12.39 23.94
C PRO A 262 -20.24 11.06 23.60
N GLN A 263 -21.05 11.06 22.51
CA GLN A 263 -21.65 9.84 22.01
C GLN A 263 -20.66 9.09 21.12
N VAL A 264 -20.45 7.79 21.41
CA VAL A 264 -19.51 6.91 20.72
C VAL A 264 -20.17 5.56 20.45
N ASP A 265 -20.02 5.06 19.22
CA ASP A 265 -20.46 3.70 18.86
C ASP A 265 -19.41 2.66 19.29
N PHE A 266 -19.54 2.15 20.50
CA PHE A 266 -18.63 1.16 21.06
C PHE A 266 -18.64 -0.21 20.37
N ARG A 267 -19.46 -0.45 19.35
CA ARG A 267 -19.36 -1.65 18.51
C ARG A 267 -18.13 -1.58 17.60
N THR A 268 -17.76 -0.38 17.18
CA THR A 268 -16.68 -0.14 16.19
C THR A 268 -15.57 0.78 16.70
N ARG A 269 -15.80 1.48 17.82
CA ARG A 269 -14.90 2.51 18.35
C ARG A 269 -14.54 2.23 19.81
N SER A 270 -13.41 2.78 20.23
CA SER A 270 -12.94 2.87 21.60
C SER A 270 -12.66 4.33 21.97
N VAL A 271 -12.68 4.67 23.24
CA VAL A 271 -12.22 5.97 23.73
C VAL A 271 -10.98 5.76 24.58
N ALA A 272 -9.89 6.44 24.22
CA ALA A 272 -8.65 6.45 24.99
C ALA A 272 -8.43 7.85 25.59
N ALA A 273 -8.03 7.90 26.85
CA ALA A 273 -7.67 9.14 27.53
C ALA A 273 -6.24 9.05 28.04
N PHE A 274 -5.51 10.15 27.92
CA PHE A 274 -4.20 10.34 28.55
C PHE A 274 -4.24 11.58 29.41
N PHE A 275 -3.87 11.43 30.67
CA PHE A 275 -3.65 12.50 31.63
C PHE A 275 -2.17 12.59 31.93
N TRP A 276 -1.58 13.77 31.79
CA TRP A 276 -0.14 13.96 32.02
C TRP A 276 0.23 14.10 33.51
N GLY A 277 -0.78 14.14 34.34
CA GLY A 277 -0.61 14.38 35.78
C GLY A 277 -0.59 15.88 36.11
N LEU A 278 -0.64 16.16 37.40
CA LEU A 278 -0.68 17.51 37.96
C LEU A 278 0.62 18.28 37.62
N LYS A 279 0.49 19.51 37.20
CA LYS A 279 1.59 20.43 36.83
C LYS A 279 1.50 21.70 37.66
N PRO A 280 2.67 22.30 38.04
CA PRO A 280 2.70 23.42 38.98
C PRO A 280 2.19 24.74 38.44
N THR A 281 2.16 24.88 37.10
CA THR A 281 1.79 26.14 36.45
C THR A 281 0.98 25.89 35.16
N GLY A 282 0.47 26.93 34.54
CA GLY A 282 0.00 26.91 33.16
C GLY A 282 1.12 26.70 32.16
N GLY A 283 0.77 26.66 30.85
CA GLY A 283 1.72 26.51 29.74
C GLY A 283 2.07 25.06 29.39
N TYR A 284 1.57 24.09 30.13
CA TYR A 284 1.68 22.68 29.76
C TYR A 284 0.56 22.26 28.81
N GLY A 285 0.90 21.46 27.80
CA GLY A 285 -0.04 21.02 26.78
C GLY A 285 0.32 19.64 26.20
N ILE A 286 -0.65 19.04 25.53
CA ILE A 286 -0.50 17.76 24.86
C ILE A 286 -0.93 17.92 23.40
N GLU A 287 -0.05 17.52 22.49
CA GLU A 287 -0.32 17.46 21.08
C GLU A 287 -0.30 16.01 20.60
N VAL A 288 -1.28 15.57 19.81
CA VAL A 288 -1.33 14.24 19.22
C VAL A 288 -0.66 14.31 17.86
N LEU A 289 0.46 13.63 17.70
CA LEU A 289 1.21 13.59 16.45
C LEU A 289 0.69 12.53 15.49
N GLY A 290 0.09 11.45 16.02
CA GLY A 290 -0.47 10.39 15.18
C GLY A 290 -0.92 9.19 15.98
N VAL A 291 -1.65 8.31 15.29
CA VAL A 291 -2.12 7.02 15.82
C VAL A 291 -1.84 5.93 14.80
N THR A 292 -1.23 4.85 15.24
CA THR A 292 -0.99 3.64 14.45
C THR A 292 -1.62 2.44 15.13
N TYR A 293 -2.02 1.43 14.33
CA TYR A 293 -2.67 0.23 14.83
C TYR A 293 -1.85 -1.01 14.49
N LEU A 294 -1.72 -1.91 15.46
CA LEU A 294 -1.12 -3.23 15.31
C LEU A 294 -2.03 -4.26 15.98
N GLY A 295 -2.81 -4.97 15.19
CA GLY A 295 -3.87 -5.84 15.72
C GLY A 295 -4.84 -5.07 16.61
N ASP A 296 -5.11 -5.58 17.80
CA ASP A 296 -6.01 -4.98 18.81
C ASP A 296 -5.34 -3.87 19.65
N THR A 297 -4.17 -3.37 19.24
CA THR A 297 -3.44 -2.32 19.96
C THR A 297 -3.36 -1.03 19.13
N ALA A 298 -3.72 0.10 19.74
CA ALA A 298 -3.43 1.43 19.22
C ALA A 298 -2.19 2.01 19.90
N ARG A 299 -1.25 2.52 19.12
CA ARG A 299 -0.13 3.36 19.59
C ARG A 299 -0.45 4.81 19.26
N VAL A 300 -0.48 5.65 20.27
CA VAL A 300 -0.70 7.10 20.16
C VAL A 300 0.61 7.81 20.44
N VAL A 301 1.11 8.60 19.51
CA VAL A 301 2.33 9.40 19.69
C VAL A 301 1.94 10.79 20.14
N LEU A 302 2.46 11.21 21.31
CA LEU A 302 2.19 12.50 21.94
C LEU A 302 3.45 13.36 21.98
N ASN A 303 3.29 14.63 21.66
CA ASN A 303 4.26 15.67 21.98
C ASN A 303 3.81 16.40 23.26
N LEU A 304 4.62 16.30 24.31
CA LEU A 304 4.35 16.91 25.62
C LEU A 304 5.03 18.29 25.66
N ILE A 305 4.22 19.34 25.67
CA ILE A 305 4.66 20.72 25.60
C ILE A 305 4.81 21.25 27.03
N SER A 306 6.02 21.67 27.40
CA SER A 306 6.31 22.39 28.67
C SER A 306 6.60 23.86 28.41
N PRO A 307 6.28 24.76 29.35
CA PRO A 307 6.62 26.18 29.21
C PRO A 307 8.14 26.35 29.12
N ARG A 308 8.58 27.27 28.28
CA ARG A 308 10.00 27.62 28.18
C ARG A 308 10.49 28.27 29.48
N PRO A 309 11.76 28.06 29.86
CA PRO A 309 12.35 28.78 30.99
C PRO A 309 12.15 30.31 30.83
N GLY A 310 11.66 30.97 31.89
CA GLY A 310 11.36 32.40 31.85
C GLY A 310 10.04 32.79 31.19
N ALA A 311 9.25 31.87 30.69
CA ALA A 311 7.93 32.18 30.14
C ALA A 311 6.98 32.71 31.24
N ILE A 312 6.21 33.75 30.91
CA ILE A 312 5.13 34.25 31.77
C ILE A 312 3.96 33.25 31.67
N VAL A 313 3.68 32.54 32.74
CA VAL A 313 2.61 31.53 32.81
C VAL A 313 1.71 31.75 34.02
N THR A 314 0.49 31.27 33.96
CA THR A 314 -0.44 31.32 35.09
C THR A 314 0.12 30.51 36.26
N GLN A 315 0.17 31.07 37.47
CA GLN A 315 0.61 30.45 38.69
C GLN A 315 -0.56 29.64 39.30
N ALA A 316 -1.02 28.63 38.60
CA ALA A 316 -2.10 27.76 39.04
C ALA A 316 -1.79 26.32 38.64
N LEU A 317 -2.14 25.39 39.51
CA LEU A 317 -2.04 23.96 39.21
C LEU A 317 -2.89 23.63 37.96
N THR A 318 -2.31 22.86 37.07
CA THR A 318 -2.99 22.38 35.87
C THR A 318 -2.89 20.86 35.71
N SER A 319 -3.83 20.24 35.05
CA SER A 319 -3.87 18.80 34.76
C SER A 319 -4.14 18.61 33.27
N PRO A 320 -3.08 18.62 32.44
CA PRO A 320 -3.21 18.45 30.99
C PRO A 320 -3.71 17.07 30.63
N TYR A 321 -4.60 17.00 29.64
CA TYR A 321 -5.19 15.76 29.18
C TYR A 321 -5.57 15.83 27.69
N VAL A 322 -5.75 14.65 27.11
CA VAL A 322 -6.36 14.46 25.79
C VAL A 322 -7.27 13.22 25.80
N LEU A 323 -8.43 13.34 25.17
CA LEU A 323 -9.42 12.28 24.99
C LEU A 323 -9.58 12.01 23.51
N LEU A 324 -9.41 10.78 23.09
CA LEU A 324 -9.42 10.34 21.69
C LEU A 324 -10.47 9.26 21.45
N GLU A 325 -11.23 9.39 20.37
CA GLU A 325 -11.97 8.28 19.79
C GLU A 325 -11.06 7.54 18.81
N LEU A 326 -10.94 6.24 18.96
CA LEU A 326 -10.08 5.35 18.19
C LEU A 326 -10.91 4.27 17.47
N ASN A 327 -10.34 3.58 16.48
CA ASN A 327 -10.90 2.30 16.07
C ASN A 327 -10.96 1.37 17.28
N ARG A 328 -11.88 0.39 17.29
CA ARG A 328 -12.02 -0.55 18.38
C ARG A 328 -10.71 -1.30 18.66
N VAL A 329 -10.22 -1.21 19.89
CA VAL A 329 -8.99 -1.85 20.36
C VAL A 329 -9.16 -2.39 21.77
N LYS A 330 -8.29 -3.34 22.16
CA LYS A 330 -8.22 -3.90 23.53
C LYS A 330 -7.07 -3.29 24.34
N ARG A 331 -6.17 -2.58 23.68
CA ARG A 331 -5.02 -1.92 24.33
C ARG A 331 -4.71 -0.60 23.66
N VAL A 332 -4.33 0.39 24.44
CA VAL A 332 -3.76 1.64 23.98
C VAL A 332 -2.42 1.88 24.66
N VAL A 333 -1.42 2.32 23.88
CA VAL A 333 -0.08 2.69 24.39
C VAL A 333 0.20 4.12 23.94
N PHE A 334 0.41 5.01 24.88
CA PHE A 334 0.83 6.39 24.63
C PHE A 334 2.35 6.46 24.70
N THR A 335 2.98 7.02 23.66
CA THR A 335 4.44 7.14 23.57
C THR A 335 4.84 8.57 23.27
N ASP A 336 6.07 8.94 23.59
CA ASP A 336 6.69 10.15 23.06
C ASP A 336 7.20 9.92 21.61
N PRO A 337 7.70 10.98 20.93
CA PRO A 337 8.25 10.85 19.57
C PRO A 337 9.49 9.94 19.47
N ALA A 338 10.20 9.73 20.59
CA ALA A 338 11.34 8.82 20.67
C ALA A 338 10.91 7.35 20.89
N GLY A 339 9.60 7.09 21.01
CA GLY A 339 9.04 5.75 21.21
C GLY A 339 9.01 5.26 22.65
N ARG A 340 9.38 6.11 23.63
CA ARG A 340 9.27 5.74 25.06
C ARG A 340 7.80 5.72 25.47
N THR A 341 7.40 4.68 26.19
CA THR A 341 6.04 4.59 26.73
C THR A 341 5.83 5.61 27.85
N LEU A 342 4.80 6.43 27.71
CA LEU A 342 4.36 7.40 28.71
C LEU A 342 3.32 6.79 29.67
N ALA A 343 2.36 6.06 29.14
CA ALA A 343 1.35 5.30 29.87
C ALA A 343 0.68 4.29 28.93
N GLU A 344 0.02 3.28 29.48
CA GLU A 344 -0.80 2.33 28.74
C GLU A 344 -2.07 1.97 29.49
N ALA A 345 -3.09 1.54 28.75
CA ALA A 345 -4.32 0.97 29.30
C ALA A 345 -4.80 -0.22 28.46
N ARG A 346 -5.51 -1.12 29.13
CA ARG A 346 -6.14 -2.32 28.55
C ARG A 346 -7.61 -2.36 28.96
N GLU A 347 -8.38 -3.11 28.15
CA GLU A 347 -9.77 -3.43 28.46
C GLU A 347 -9.87 -4.26 29.72
#